data_1e4bbf4e1efb0858b80babfdaaa30d58
#
_entry.id   1e4bbf4e1efb0858b80babfdaaa30d58
#
_cell.length_a   1.000
_cell.length_b   1.000
_cell.length_c   1.000
_cell.angle_alpha   90.00
_cell.angle_beta   90.00
_cell.angle_gamma   90.00
#
_symmetry.space_group_name_H-M   'P 1'
#
loop_
_entity.id
_entity.type
_entity.pdbx_description
1 polymer ?
#
loop_
_entity_poly.entity_id
_entity_poly.type
_entity_poly.pdbx_seq_one_letter_code
_entity_poly.pdbx_strand_id
1 'polypeptide(L)'
;VWNFFPDQCRHCVTPICVDVADMAVPGAMIKDPKTGAVLVTDKIQKLSEQDMADVIHACPYNIPRYDKVKKTLAKCDMCSDRVAAGMLPACVKTCPTGAMAFGERDEILALAKKRLEVVKKTHPKAFLADPDEVSVIYLLAEEAEFYHEYATFG
;
A
#
# COMPACT_ATOMS: atom_id res chain seq x y z
N VAL A 1 11.71 11.89 -19.77
CA VAL A 1 10.50 11.10 -19.58
C VAL A 1 10.00 11.33 -18.17
N TRP A 2 8.69 11.42 -17.97
CA TRP A 2 8.08 11.58 -16.66
C TRP A 2 7.47 10.24 -16.26
N ASN A 3 7.90 9.70 -15.11
CA ASN A 3 7.36 8.46 -14.56
C ASN A 3 6.42 8.81 -13.41
N PHE A 4 5.16 8.44 -13.54
CA PHE A 4 4.13 8.67 -12.54
C PHE A 4 3.63 7.34 -11.98
N PHE A 5 3.47 7.29 -10.67
CA PHE A 5 2.71 6.21 -10.03
C PHE A 5 2.02 6.74 -8.77
N PRO A 6 0.89 6.16 -8.36
CA PRO A 6 0.20 6.60 -7.15
C PRO A 6 0.98 6.15 -5.92
N ASP A 7 1.44 7.11 -5.10
CA ASP A 7 2.13 6.80 -3.86
C ASP A 7 1.12 6.57 -2.73
N GLN A 8 0.83 5.31 -2.44
CA GLN A 8 -0.15 4.89 -1.45
C GLN A 8 0.34 3.71 -0.63
N CYS A 9 -0.37 3.38 0.47
CA CYS A 9 -0.04 2.23 1.30
C CYS A 9 0.00 0.95 0.46
N ARG A 10 1.06 0.16 0.64
CA ARG A 10 1.25 -1.11 -0.07
C ARG A 10 0.46 -2.26 0.58
N HIS A 11 -0.12 -2.04 1.78
CA HIS A 11 -0.81 -3.09 2.55
C HIS A 11 0.03 -4.37 2.63
N CYS A 12 1.21 -4.23 3.24
CA CYS A 12 2.23 -5.29 3.32
C CYS A 12 1.68 -6.62 3.80
N VAL A 13 2.25 -7.72 3.33
CA VAL A 13 1.92 -9.07 3.78
C VAL A 13 2.24 -9.21 5.27
N THR A 14 3.42 -8.72 5.67
CA THR A 14 3.83 -8.58 7.08
C THR A 14 4.04 -7.10 7.40
N PRO A 15 3.02 -6.40 7.91
CA PRO A 15 3.06 -4.96 8.08
C PRO A 15 3.77 -4.52 9.36
N ILE A 16 5.07 -4.22 9.31
CA ILE A 16 5.89 -3.76 10.45
C ILE A 16 5.26 -2.58 11.20
N CYS A 17 4.57 -1.68 10.49
CA CYS A 17 3.87 -0.56 11.12
C CYS A 17 2.74 -1.01 12.07
N VAL A 18 2.13 -2.16 11.83
CA VAL A 18 1.14 -2.77 12.75
C VAL A 18 1.85 -3.27 13.99
N ASP A 19 2.96 -3.98 13.84
CA ASP A 19 3.72 -4.55 14.95
C ASP A 19 4.23 -3.45 15.89
N VAL A 20 4.79 -2.36 15.32
CA VAL A 20 5.27 -1.21 16.09
C VAL A 20 4.11 -0.50 16.81
N ALA A 21 2.98 -0.30 16.16
CA ALA A 21 1.80 0.30 16.79
C ALA A 21 1.25 -0.58 17.91
N ASP A 22 1.24 -1.91 17.71
CA ASP A 22 0.71 -2.88 18.68
C ASP A 22 1.58 -3.00 19.93
N MET A 23 2.90 -2.82 19.81
CA MET A 23 3.81 -2.76 20.95
C MET A 23 3.49 -1.57 21.89
N ALA A 24 3.07 -0.43 21.34
CA ALA A 24 2.71 0.74 22.13
C ALA A 24 1.26 0.65 22.65
N VAL A 25 0.30 0.37 21.77
CA VAL A 25 -1.12 0.23 22.09
C VAL A 25 -1.73 -0.92 21.29
N PRO A 26 -2.01 -2.07 21.92
CA PRO A 26 -2.58 -3.23 21.25
C PRO A 26 -3.86 -2.93 20.47
N GLY A 27 -3.82 -3.22 19.17
CA GLY A 27 -4.92 -3.00 18.24
C GLY A 27 -5.07 -1.54 17.77
N ALA A 28 -4.04 -0.68 17.94
CA ALA A 28 -4.05 0.69 17.38
C ALA A 28 -3.98 0.68 15.84
N MET A 29 -3.31 -0.29 15.27
CA MET A 29 -3.41 -0.65 13.86
C MET A 29 -3.68 -2.15 13.74
N ILE A 30 -4.36 -2.55 12.68
CA ILE A 30 -4.69 -3.95 12.43
C ILE A 30 -4.50 -4.30 10.96
N LYS A 31 -4.27 -5.58 10.69
CA LYS A 31 -4.40 -6.16 9.37
C LYS A 31 -5.70 -6.96 9.31
N ASP A 32 -6.60 -6.56 8.41
CA ASP A 32 -7.84 -7.31 8.19
C ASP A 32 -7.52 -8.66 7.53
N PRO A 33 -7.86 -9.80 8.17
CA PRO A 33 -7.53 -11.11 7.64
C PRO A 33 -8.31 -11.49 6.37
N LYS A 34 -9.43 -10.80 6.09
CA LYS A 34 -10.27 -11.10 4.91
C LYS A 34 -9.75 -10.38 3.66
N THR A 35 -9.40 -9.11 3.80
CA THR A 35 -9.03 -8.25 2.67
C THR A 35 -7.54 -8.00 2.57
N GLY A 36 -6.77 -8.29 3.64
CA GLY A 36 -5.37 -7.92 3.76
C GLY A 36 -5.14 -6.42 3.98
N ALA A 37 -6.21 -5.63 4.15
CA ALA A 37 -6.09 -4.20 4.40
C ALA A 37 -5.42 -3.92 5.75
N VAL A 38 -4.43 -3.05 5.74
CA VAL A 38 -3.84 -2.49 6.96
C VAL A 38 -4.65 -1.26 7.34
N LEU A 39 -5.27 -1.28 8.51
CA LEU A 39 -6.21 -0.27 8.97
C LEU A 39 -5.71 0.43 10.24
N VAL A 40 -6.04 1.70 10.36
CA VAL A 40 -5.84 2.49 11.57
C VAL A 40 -7.16 2.46 12.35
N THR A 41 -7.11 2.16 13.64
CA THR A 41 -8.29 2.12 14.52
C THR A 41 -8.36 3.38 15.40
N ASP A 42 -9.48 3.60 16.08
CA ASP A 42 -9.63 4.73 17.02
C ASP A 42 -8.63 4.66 18.19
N LYS A 43 -8.10 3.48 18.49
CA LYS A 43 -7.09 3.30 19.54
C LYS A 43 -5.77 4.02 19.22
N ILE A 44 -5.53 4.36 17.95
CA ILE A 44 -4.34 5.11 17.52
C ILE A 44 -4.18 6.44 18.29
N GLN A 45 -5.29 7.06 18.69
CA GLN A 45 -5.28 8.30 19.45
C GLN A 45 -4.65 8.19 20.85
N LYS A 46 -4.43 6.97 21.34
CA LYS A 46 -3.77 6.69 22.61
C LYS A 46 -2.24 6.65 22.49
N LEU A 47 -1.71 6.59 21.28
CA LEU A 47 -0.27 6.65 21.04
C LEU A 47 0.26 8.05 21.39
N SER A 48 1.46 8.09 21.95
CA SER A 48 2.22 9.32 22.09
C SER A 48 2.68 9.84 20.72
N GLU A 49 3.11 11.10 20.66
CA GLU A 49 3.70 11.65 19.41
C GLU A 49 4.97 10.89 18.99
N GLN A 50 5.74 10.38 19.97
CA GLN A 50 6.92 9.56 19.68
C GLN A 50 6.51 8.22 19.07
N ASP A 51 5.53 7.51 19.66
CA ASP A 51 5.04 6.25 19.09
C ASP A 51 4.49 6.44 17.67
N MET A 52 3.79 7.56 17.41
CA MET A 52 3.33 7.92 16.06
C MET A 52 4.50 8.09 15.08
N ALA A 53 5.58 8.74 15.54
CA ALA A 53 6.79 8.90 14.73
C ALA A 53 7.46 7.55 14.45
N ASP A 54 7.53 6.66 15.45
CA ASP A 54 8.11 5.34 15.30
C ASP A 54 7.33 4.48 14.30
N VAL A 55 5.99 4.52 14.33
CA VAL A 55 5.13 3.86 13.35
C VAL A 55 5.37 4.39 11.93
N ILE A 56 5.54 5.71 11.78
CA ILE A 56 5.83 6.34 10.47
C ILE A 56 7.19 5.86 9.95
N HIS A 57 8.23 5.91 10.80
CA HIS A 57 9.58 5.49 10.45
C HIS A 57 9.68 3.99 10.14
N ALA A 58 8.84 3.17 10.75
CA ALA A 58 8.78 1.73 10.47
C ALA A 58 8.23 1.40 9.08
N CYS A 59 7.62 2.36 8.38
CA CYS A 59 7.08 2.13 7.04
C CYS A 59 8.20 2.25 5.99
N PRO A 60 8.60 1.16 5.32
CA PRO A 60 9.67 1.21 4.33
C PRO A 60 9.32 2.06 3.10
N TYR A 61 8.03 2.28 2.88
CA TYR A 61 7.51 3.12 1.79
C TYR A 61 7.18 4.55 2.22
N ASN A 62 7.48 4.92 3.48
CA ASN A 62 7.24 6.26 4.03
C ASN A 62 5.82 6.81 3.75
N ILE A 63 4.79 5.97 3.93
CA ILE A 63 3.41 6.34 3.58
C ILE A 63 2.61 7.02 4.70
N PRO A 64 2.59 6.52 5.95
CA PRO A 64 1.73 7.11 6.97
C PRO A 64 2.08 8.58 7.23
N ARG A 65 1.04 9.41 7.46
CA ARG A 65 1.20 10.83 7.82
C ARG A 65 0.43 11.12 9.10
N TYR A 66 1.05 11.83 10.02
CA TYR A 66 0.42 12.20 11.28
C TYR A 66 -0.49 13.42 11.09
N ASP A 67 -1.78 13.24 11.32
CA ASP A 67 -2.76 14.32 11.47
C ASP A 67 -2.81 14.74 12.95
N LYS A 68 -2.12 15.84 13.30
CA LYS A 68 -2.04 16.34 14.66
C LYS A 68 -3.40 16.84 15.21
N VAL A 69 -4.29 17.29 14.33
CA VAL A 69 -5.60 17.79 14.76
C VAL A 69 -6.51 16.65 15.19
N LYS A 70 -6.54 15.59 14.37
CA LYS A 70 -7.34 14.39 14.65
C LYS A 70 -6.64 13.38 15.52
N LYS A 71 -5.35 13.59 15.83
CA LYS A 71 -4.46 12.63 16.52
C LYS A 71 -4.56 11.23 15.91
N THR A 72 -4.37 11.13 14.60
CA THR A 72 -4.46 9.87 13.86
C THR A 72 -3.39 9.79 12.78
N LEU A 73 -3.18 8.59 12.24
CA LEU A 73 -2.34 8.37 11.06
C LEU A 73 -3.22 8.29 9.80
N ALA A 74 -2.97 9.19 8.87
CA ALA A 74 -3.62 9.18 7.56
C ALA A 74 -2.82 8.33 6.57
N LYS A 75 -3.48 7.39 5.92
CA LYS A 75 -2.97 6.54 4.83
C LYS A 75 -4.11 5.90 4.07
N CYS A 76 -3.83 5.29 2.94
CA CYS A 76 -4.80 4.46 2.24
C CYS A 76 -5.33 3.34 3.17
N ASP A 77 -6.64 3.13 3.19
CA ASP A 77 -7.35 2.10 3.95
C ASP A 77 -7.91 0.97 3.07
N MET A 78 -7.48 0.93 1.79
CA MET A 78 -8.00 0.02 0.76
C MET A 78 -9.50 0.23 0.47
N CYS A 79 -10.05 1.38 0.85
CA CYS A 79 -11.50 1.64 0.81
C CYS A 79 -12.30 0.52 1.50
N SER A 80 -11.89 0.14 2.72
CA SER A 80 -12.43 -1.01 3.45
C SER A 80 -13.95 -1.02 3.54
N ASP A 81 -14.59 0.13 3.76
CA ASP A 81 -16.05 0.27 3.79
C ASP A 81 -16.70 -0.12 2.46
N ARG A 82 -16.11 0.34 1.35
CA ARG A 82 -16.60 0.02 0.01
C ARG A 82 -16.42 -1.46 -0.32
N VAL A 83 -15.25 -2.00 0.01
CA VAL A 83 -14.93 -3.42 -0.20
C VAL A 83 -15.87 -4.31 0.61
N ALA A 84 -16.13 -3.97 1.87
CA ALA A 84 -17.09 -4.67 2.72
C ALA A 84 -18.52 -4.65 2.16
N ALA A 85 -18.88 -3.59 1.44
CA ALA A 85 -20.16 -3.46 0.73
C ALA A 85 -20.16 -4.08 -0.70
N GLY A 86 -19.15 -4.86 -1.06
CA GLY A 86 -19.01 -5.49 -2.39
C GLY A 86 -18.69 -4.51 -3.52
N MET A 87 -18.24 -3.30 -3.20
CA MET A 87 -17.89 -2.29 -4.18
C MET A 87 -16.39 -2.24 -4.44
N LEU A 88 -15.99 -1.86 -5.65
CA LEU A 88 -14.59 -1.61 -5.97
C LEU A 88 -14.03 -0.41 -5.17
N PRO A 89 -12.74 -0.44 -4.80
CA PRO A 89 -12.04 0.74 -4.32
C PRO A 89 -12.23 1.94 -5.26
N ALA A 90 -12.31 3.15 -4.69
CA ALA A 90 -12.61 4.35 -5.47
C ALA A 90 -11.61 4.61 -6.59
N CYS A 91 -10.31 4.43 -6.32
CA CYS A 91 -9.23 4.59 -7.31
C CYS A 91 -9.37 3.63 -8.49
N VAL A 92 -9.75 2.38 -8.24
CA VAL A 92 -9.99 1.38 -9.29
C VAL A 92 -11.22 1.74 -10.12
N LYS A 93 -12.32 2.12 -9.44
CA LYS A 93 -13.58 2.49 -10.10
C LYS A 93 -13.41 3.69 -11.03
N THR A 94 -12.59 4.66 -10.64
CA THR A 94 -12.41 5.92 -11.37
C THR A 94 -11.28 5.89 -12.41
N CYS A 95 -10.48 4.82 -12.47
CA CYS A 95 -9.35 4.72 -13.40
C CYS A 95 -9.85 4.56 -14.85
N PRO A 96 -9.75 5.58 -15.73
CA PRO A 96 -10.32 5.51 -17.06
C PRO A 96 -9.54 4.58 -18.00
N THR A 97 -8.27 4.35 -17.69
CA THR A 97 -7.37 3.54 -18.54
C THR A 97 -7.39 2.05 -18.16
N GLY A 98 -8.06 1.67 -17.05
CA GLY A 98 -8.00 0.31 -16.53
C GLY A 98 -6.60 -0.11 -16.03
N ALA A 99 -5.72 0.85 -15.75
CA ALA A 99 -4.39 0.58 -15.19
C ALA A 99 -4.48 -0.07 -13.80
N MET A 100 -5.48 0.33 -13.01
CA MET A 100 -5.72 -0.20 -11.67
C MET A 100 -6.70 -1.37 -11.73
N ALA A 101 -6.37 -2.44 -11.00
CA ALA A 101 -7.20 -3.62 -10.86
C ALA A 101 -7.35 -3.97 -9.36
N PHE A 102 -8.43 -4.65 -9.01
CA PHE A 102 -8.71 -5.12 -7.65
C PHE A 102 -9.38 -6.49 -7.71
N GLY A 103 -8.98 -7.40 -6.84
CA GLY A 103 -9.50 -8.76 -6.75
C GLY A 103 -8.69 -9.59 -5.76
N GLU A 104 -8.92 -10.89 -5.77
CA GLU A 104 -8.16 -11.83 -4.97
C GLU A 104 -6.66 -11.76 -5.30
N ARG A 105 -5.82 -11.85 -4.27
CA ARG A 105 -4.37 -11.59 -4.40
C ARG A 105 -3.71 -12.44 -5.48
N ASP A 106 -4.03 -13.73 -5.53
CA ASP A 106 -3.42 -14.66 -6.50
C ASP A 106 -3.83 -14.33 -7.94
N GLU A 107 -5.08 -13.93 -8.15
CA GLU A 107 -5.60 -13.49 -9.45
C GLU A 107 -4.93 -12.18 -9.89
N ILE A 108 -4.79 -11.22 -8.97
CA ILE A 108 -4.12 -9.95 -9.24
C ILE A 108 -2.62 -10.16 -9.53
N LEU A 109 -1.96 -11.04 -8.80
CA LEU A 109 -0.56 -11.37 -9.05
C LEU A 109 -0.37 -12.03 -10.43
N ALA A 110 -1.26 -12.95 -10.79
CA ALA A 110 -1.26 -13.57 -12.13
C ALA A 110 -1.50 -12.53 -13.24
N LEU A 111 -2.44 -11.61 -13.02
CA LEU A 111 -2.70 -10.50 -13.94
C LEU A 111 -1.49 -9.57 -14.07
N ALA A 112 -0.84 -9.24 -12.95
CA ALA A 112 0.36 -8.39 -12.93
C ALA A 112 1.50 -9.04 -13.72
N LYS A 113 1.77 -10.33 -13.52
CA LYS A 113 2.77 -11.09 -14.26
C LYS A 113 2.46 -11.10 -15.77
N LYS A 114 1.20 -11.34 -16.15
CA LYS A 114 0.77 -11.31 -17.56
C LYS A 114 0.96 -9.91 -18.18
N ARG A 115 0.64 -8.86 -17.46
CA ARG A 115 0.86 -7.47 -17.92
C ARG A 115 2.35 -7.17 -18.05
N LEU A 116 3.17 -7.63 -17.12
CA LEU A 116 4.63 -7.47 -17.16
C LEU A 116 5.24 -8.07 -18.44
N GLU A 117 4.81 -9.26 -18.84
CA GLU A 117 5.25 -9.91 -20.08
C GLU A 117 4.97 -9.03 -21.33
N VAL A 118 3.82 -8.35 -21.33
CA VAL A 118 3.46 -7.44 -22.42
C VAL A 118 4.31 -6.18 -22.40
N VAL A 119 4.49 -5.55 -21.22
CA VAL A 119 5.25 -4.31 -21.05
C VAL A 119 6.72 -4.52 -21.36
N LYS A 120 7.30 -5.67 -21.02
CA LYS A 120 8.70 -6.01 -21.32
C LYS A 120 9.04 -6.02 -22.81
N LYS A 121 8.07 -6.13 -23.69
CA LYS A 121 8.31 -6.04 -25.13
C LYS A 121 8.79 -4.66 -25.58
N THR A 122 8.39 -3.62 -24.89
CA THR A 122 8.74 -2.21 -25.17
C THR A 122 9.65 -1.61 -24.09
N HIS A 123 9.56 -2.12 -22.85
CA HIS A 123 10.35 -1.71 -21.70
C HIS A 123 11.04 -2.92 -21.08
N PRO A 124 12.19 -3.37 -21.62
CA PRO A 124 12.83 -4.63 -21.23
C PRO A 124 13.18 -4.71 -19.73
N LYS A 125 13.37 -3.56 -19.07
CA LYS A 125 13.70 -3.43 -17.65
C LYS A 125 12.49 -3.32 -16.71
N ALA A 126 11.27 -3.40 -17.26
CA ALA A 126 10.04 -3.37 -16.46
C ALA A 126 10.02 -4.52 -15.44
N PHE A 127 9.49 -4.23 -14.26
CA PHE A 127 9.40 -5.19 -13.16
C PHE A 127 8.17 -4.96 -12.29
N LEU A 128 7.87 -5.93 -11.40
CA LEU A 128 6.89 -5.78 -10.34
C LEU A 128 7.60 -5.38 -9.05
N ALA A 129 7.14 -4.31 -8.41
CA ALA A 129 7.70 -3.87 -7.14
C ALA A 129 7.17 -4.74 -6.00
N ASP A 130 8.10 -5.42 -5.32
CA ASP A 130 7.91 -6.19 -4.08
C ASP A 130 6.68 -7.13 -4.09
N PRO A 131 6.45 -7.93 -5.15
CA PRO A 131 5.19 -8.64 -5.35
C PRO A 131 4.89 -9.68 -4.27
N ASP A 132 5.91 -10.18 -3.58
CA ASP A 132 5.75 -11.18 -2.52
C ASP A 132 5.51 -10.53 -1.14
N GLU A 133 5.91 -9.26 -0.98
CA GLU A 133 5.88 -8.53 0.29
C GLU A 133 4.64 -7.64 0.46
N VAL A 134 3.89 -7.37 -0.63
CA VAL A 134 2.82 -6.37 -0.63
C VAL A 134 1.52 -6.88 -1.23
N SER A 135 0.39 -6.25 -0.83
CA SER A 135 -0.92 -6.50 -1.47
C SER A 135 -1.23 -5.48 -2.57
N VAL A 136 -0.60 -4.30 -2.56
CA VAL A 136 -0.69 -3.33 -3.67
C VAL A 136 0.59 -3.42 -4.49
N ILE A 137 0.50 -4.12 -5.61
CA ILE A 137 1.63 -4.44 -6.49
C ILE A 137 1.70 -3.40 -7.60
N TYR A 138 2.86 -2.78 -7.78
CA TYR A 138 3.11 -1.89 -8.91
C TYR A 138 3.87 -2.59 -10.01
N LEU A 139 3.39 -2.41 -11.25
CA LEU A 139 4.17 -2.69 -12.44
C LEU A 139 4.87 -1.40 -12.86
N LEU A 140 6.18 -1.38 -12.76
CA LEU A 140 7.04 -0.25 -13.10
C LEU A 140 7.71 -0.53 -14.45
N ALA A 141 7.64 0.46 -15.34
CA ALA A 141 8.16 0.31 -16.71
C ALA A 141 9.67 0.51 -16.80
N GLU A 142 10.25 1.27 -15.88
CA GLU A 142 11.67 1.62 -15.84
C GLU A 142 12.31 1.05 -14.57
N GLU A 143 13.65 1.11 -14.48
CA GLU A 143 14.41 0.72 -13.30
C GLU A 143 14.04 1.55 -12.07
N ALA A 144 14.19 0.97 -10.87
CA ALA A 144 13.81 1.60 -9.61
C ALA A 144 14.44 2.99 -9.40
N GLU A 145 15.66 3.22 -9.90
CA GLU A 145 16.37 4.50 -9.81
C GLU A 145 15.67 5.68 -10.50
N PHE A 146 14.73 5.40 -11.43
CA PHE A 146 13.92 6.44 -12.09
C PHE A 146 12.67 6.85 -11.31
N TYR A 147 12.44 6.21 -10.17
CA TYR A 147 11.36 6.53 -9.24
C TYR A 147 11.93 7.12 -7.95
N HIS A 148 11.09 7.57 -7.03
CA HIS A 148 11.60 8.07 -5.75
C HIS A 148 12.08 6.91 -4.85
N GLU A 149 12.94 7.23 -3.88
CA GLU A 149 13.63 6.27 -3.01
C GLU A 149 12.71 5.29 -2.24
N TYR A 150 11.44 5.65 -2.01
CA TYR A 150 10.46 4.80 -1.33
C TYR A 150 9.51 4.05 -2.30
N ALA A 151 9.82 4.00 -3.58
CA ALA A 151 8.97 3.31 -4.57
C ALA A 151 8.99 1.81 -4.39
N THR A 152 10.12 1.26 -3.98
CA THR A 152 10.35 -0.16 -3.70
C THR A 152 10.91 -0.34 -2.30
N PHE A 153 10.82 -1.56 -1.77
CA PHE A 153 11.57 -1.97 -0.59
C PHE A 153 13.04 -2.08 -0.99
N GLY A 154 13.88 -1.20 -0.44
CA GLY A 154 15.28 -1.11 -0.78
C GLY A 154 16.11 -2.31 -0.32
#